data_c649cd718cd843faad48e16fc96a692a
#
_entry.id   c649cd718cd843faad48e16fc96a692a
#
_cell.length_a   1.000
_cell.length_b   1.000
_cell.length_c   1.000
_cell.angle_alpha   90.00
_cell.angle_beta   90.00
_cell.angle_gamma   90.00
#
_symmetry.space_group_name_H-M   'P 1'
#
loop_
_entity.id
_entity.type
_entity.pdbx_description
1 polymer ?
#
loop_
_entity_poly.entity_id
_entity_poly.type
_entity_poly.pdbx_seq_one_letter_code
_entity_poly.pdbx_strand_id
1 'polypeptide(L)'
;MDKKTRLSASDVKLIRKETTHQGYFRIDRYNMRHRQFVGAMGPEISREIFERGHAASVLMYDPDMDLLVFIEQFRPGAYAALSSPWFKQDGSPWLIEIVAGIIEDDEDPGDVVRREAVEEAGCTVDELELISHYLVTPGGSSESMFSYCGRVDASDVGG
;
A
#
# COMPACT_ATOMS: atom_id res chain seq x y z
N MET A 1 -24.02 -23.06 -21.34
CA MET A 1 -23.62 -21.92 -20.52
C MET A 1 -22.33 -21.42 -21.10
N ASP A 2 -22.37 -20.30 -21.84
CA ASP A 2 -21.17 -19.68 -22.36
C ASP A 2 -20.24 -19.26 -21.19
N LYS A 3 -18.98 -19.74 -21.23
CA LYS A 3 -17.96 -19.25 -20.33
C LYS A 3 -17.86 -17.74 -20.57
N LYS A 4 -18.40 -16.91 -19.65
CA LYS A 4 -18.14 -15.46 -19.66
C LYS A 4 -16.61 -15.29 -19.68
N THR A 5 -16.09 -14.86 -20.81
CA THR A 5 -14.67 -14.56 -20.96
C THR A 5 -14.33 -13.47 -19.94
N ARG A 6 -13.43 -13.78 -19.00
CA ARG A 6 -12.99 -12.82 -18.00
C ARG A 6 -12.26 -11.68 -18.72
N LEU A 7 -12.71 -10.45 -18.50
CA LEU A 7 -12.01 -9.25 -19.03
C LEU A 7 -10.60 -9.18 -18.45
N SER A 8 -9.68 -8.66 -19.24
CA SER A 8 -8.25 -8.59 -18.94
C SER A 8 -7.67 -7.22 -19.35
N ALA A 9 -6.38 -7.00 -19.12
CA ALA A 9 -5.70 -5.78 -19.56
C ALA A 9 -5.78 -5.55 -21.07
N SER A 10 -5.91 -6.59 -21.90
CA SER A 10 -6.10 -6.48 -23.35
C SER A 10 -7.45 -5.87 -23.76
N ASP A 11 -8.41 -5.82 -22.83
CA ASP A 11 -9.71 -5.17 -23.02
C ASP A 11 -9.70 -3.67 -22.67
N VAL A 12 -8.53 -3.12 -22.34
CA VAL A 12 -8.29 -1.70 -22.09
C VAL A 12 -7.44 -1.11 -23.21
N LYS A 13 -7.90 0.00 -23.78
CA LYS A 13 -7.16 0.79 -24.76
C LYS A 13 -6.73 2.11 -24.11
N LEU A 14 -5.44 2.23 -23.80
CA LEU A 14 -4.84 3.52 -23.43
C LEU A 14 -4.80 4.44 -24.65
N ILE A 15 -5.35 5.65 -24.50
CA ILE A 15 -5.37 6.69 -25.54
C ILE A 15 -4.22 7.67 -25.28
N ARG A 16 -4.12 8.16 -24.03
CA ARG A 16 -3.10 9.12 -23.61
C ARG A 16 -2.78 8.93 -22.14
N LYS A 17 -1.51 9.09 -21.78
CA LYS A 17 -1.03 9.26 -20.42
C LYS A 17 -0.23 10.55 -20.34
N GLU A 18 -0.48 11.38 -19.33
CA GLU A 18 0.28 12.59 -19.06
C GLU A 18 0.42 12.82 -17.56
N THR A 19 1.57 13.31 -17.12
CA THR A 19 1.78 13.74 -15.76
C THR A 19 1.20 15.14 -15.59
N THR A 20 0.20 15.29 -14.71
CA THR A 20 -0.49 16.55 -14.42
C THR A 20 0.09 17.27 -13.21
N HIS A 21 0.72 16.53 -12.30
CA HIS A 21 1.43 17.08 -11.15
C HIS A 21 2.68 16.22 -10.86
N GLN A 22 3.79 16.88 -10.57
CA GLN A 22 5.04 16.28 -10.13
C GLN A 22 5.61 17.09 -8.97
N GLY A 23 5.51 16.53 -7.78
CA GLY A 23 6.11 17.02 -6.54
C GLY A 23 6.80 15.86 -5.83
N TYR A 24 6.67 15.78 -4.50
CA TYR A 24 7.04 14.57 -3.76
C TYR A 24 6.26 13.35 -4.26
N PHE A 25 4.95 13.54 -4.49
CA PHE A 25 4.12 12.57 -5.18
C PHE A 25 3.87 13.00 -6.63
N ARG A 26 3.39 12.05 -7.45
CA ARG A 26 3.02 12.28 -8.84
C ARG A 26 1.55 11.97 -9.06
N ILE A 27 0.90 12.80 -9.90
CA ILE A 27 -0.44 12.52 -10.42
C ILE A 27 -0.33 12.35 -11.93
N ASP A 28 -0.70 11.17 -12.42
CA ASP A 28 -0.79 10.87 -13.84
C ASP A 28 -2.26 10.83 -14.28
N ARG A 29 -2.58 11.51 -15.39
CA ARG A 29 -3.90 11.44 -16.02
C ARG A 29 -3.87 10.40 -17.14
N TYR A 30 -4.80 9.46 -17.07
CA TYR A 30 -5.01 8.42 -18.07
C TYR A 30 -6.30 8.68 -18.81
N ASN A 31 -6.23 8.84 -20.13
CA ASN A 31 -7.38 8.79 -21.04
C ASN A 31 -7.43 7.40 -21.65
N MET A 32 -8.52 6.67 -21.42
CA MET A 32 -8.62 5.28 -21.82
C MET A 32 -10.05 4.89 -22.17
N ARG A 33 -10.19 3.75 -22.86
CA ARG A 33 -11.46 3.04 -23.06
C ARG A 33 -11.30 1.61 -22.55
N HIS A 34 -12.34 1.04 -22.03
CA HIS A 34 -12.35 -0.38 -21.70
C HIS A 34 -13.59 -1.06 -22.24
N ARG A 35 -13.51 -2.38 -22.44
CA ARG A 35 -14.63 -3.19 -22.86
C ARG A 35 -15.66 -3.26 -21.73
N GLN A 36 -16.92 -3.11 -22.06
CA GLN A 36 -18.04 -3.29 -21.15
C GLN A 36 -18.45 -4.76 -21.06
N PHE A 37 -19.11 -5.13 -19.96
CA PHE A 37 -19.60 -6.49 -19.76
C PHE A 37 -20.60 -6.94 -20.82
N VAL A 38 -21.22 -6.00 -21.54
CA VAL A 38 -22.08 -6.27 -22.70
C VAL A 38 -21.31 -6.54 -24.00
N GLY A 39 -19.97 -6.53 -23.95
CA GLY A 39 -19.08 -6.88 -25.04
C GLY A 39 -18.59 -5.74 -25.93
N ALA A 40 -19.24 -4.57 -25.92
CA ALA A 40 -18.79 -3.41 -26.69
C ALA A 40 -17.68 -2.63 -25.98
N MET A 41 -16.86 -1.89 -26.75
CA MET A 41 -15.92 -0.94 -26.21
C MET A 41 -16.67 0.28 -25.66
N GLY A 42 -16.42 0.65 -24.42
CA GLY A 42 -17.04 1.80 -23.75
C GLY A 42 -16.57 3.14 -24.30
N PRO A 43 -17.19 4.25 -23.85
CA PRO A 43 -16.72 5.60 -24.15
C PRO A 43 -15.35 5.85 -23.56
N GLU A 44 -14.70 6.94 -24.01
CA GLU A 44 -13.48 7.42 -23.38
C GLU A 44 -13.77 7.93 -21.98
N ILE A 45 -12.91 7.53 -21.05
CA ILE A 45 -12.89 8.01 -19.66
C ILE A 45 -11.55 8.65 -19.38
N SER A 46 -11.55 9.66 -18.52
CA SER A 46 -10.34 10.28 -17.97
C SER A 46 -10.26 10.00 -16.48
N ARG A 47 -9.11 9.58 -15.99
CA ARG A 47 -8.86 9.31 -14.56
C ARG A 47 -7.50 9.85 -14.16
N GLU A 48 -7.44 10.43 -12.99
CA GLU A 48 -6.20 10.80 -12.33
C GLU A 48 -5.80 9.67 -11.38
N ILE A 49 -4.54 9.27 -11.47
CA ILE A 49 -3.95 8.20 -10.68
C ILE A 49 -2.84 8.78 -9.83
N PHE A 50 -2.93 8.54 -8.53
CA PHE A 50 -1.93 8.89 -7.55
C PHE A 50 -0.81 7.83 -7.60
N GLU A 51 0.38 8.27 -7.99
CA GLU A 51 1.57 7.45 -8.13
C GLU A 51 2.54 7.77 -6.99
N ARG A 52 2.70 6.84 -6.08
CA ARG A 52 3.59 6.96 -4.91
C ARG A 52 4.54 5.78 -4.71
N GLY A 53 4.58 4.87 -5.68
CA GLY A 53 5.33 3.62 -5.57
C GLY A 53 4.57 2.52 -4.86
N HIS A 54 5.30 1.46 -4.52
CA HIS A 54 4.82 0.29 -3.80
C HIS A 54 5.43 0.26 -2.41
N ALA A 55 4.85 -0.52 -1.50
CA ALA A 55 5.34 -0.62 -0.13
C ALA A 55 5.34 -2.07 0.36
N ALA A 56 6.15 -2.33 1.36
CA ALA A 56 6.16 -3.59 2.10
C ALA A 56 5.96 -3.32 3.59
N SER A 57 5.23 -4.19 4.26
CA SER A 57 4.93 -4.10 5.68
C SER A 57 5.16 -5.43 6.38
N VAL A 58 5.47 -5.41 7.67
CA VAL A 58 5.68 -6.60 8.49
C VAL A 58 4.95 -6.52 9.81
N LEU A 59 4.11 -7.53 10.08
CA LEU A 59 3.59 -7.80 11.41
C LEU A 59 4.67 -8.60 12.16
N MET A 60 5.33 -7.98 13.13
CA MET A 60 6.39 -8.59 13.92
C MET A 60 5.79 -9.34 15.09
N TYR A 61 6.11 -10.64 15.21
CA TYR A 61 5.61 -11.53 16.24
C TYR A 61 6.74 -12.23 16.97
N ASP A 62 6.71 -12.14 18.28
CA ASP A 62 7.57 -12.91 19.17
C ASP A 62 6.80 -14.12 19.68
N PRO A 63 7.11 -15.35 19.23
CA PRO A 63 6.39 -16.55 19.65
C PRO A 63 6.76 -17.03 21.05
N ASP A 64 7.92 -16.62 21.58
CA ASP A 64 8.38 -17.04 22.91
C ASP A 64 7.69 -16.23 24.02
N MET A 65 7.36 -14.96 23.73
CA MET A 65 6.63 -14.08 24.64
C MET A 65 5.13 -13.95 24.29
N ASP A 66 4.70 -14.47 23.15
CA ASP A 66 3.34 -14.31 22.58
C ASP A 66 2.93 -12.83 22.44
N LEU A 67 3.84 -12.02 21.86
CA LEU A 67 3.68 -10.58 21.70
C LEU A 67 3.78 -10.15 20.24
N LEU A 68 3.06 -9.06 19.93
CA LEU A 68 3.19 -8.32 18.68
C LEU A 68 3.88 -6.98 18.93
N VAL A 69 4.80 -6.61 18.03
CA VAL A 69 5.47 -5.31 18.08
C VAL A 69 4.78 -4.36 17.11
N PHE A 70 4.38 -3.20 17.62
CA PHE A 70 3.81 -2.08 16.88
C PHE A 70 4.64 -0.83 17.10
N ILE A 71 4.54 0.11 16.17
CA ILE A 71 5.12 1.44 16.28
C ILE A 71 4.01 2.49 16.39
N GLU A 72 4.29 3.62 17.03
CA GLU A 72 3.42 4.79 17.00
C GLU A 72 4.05 5.86 16.13
N GLN A 73 3.35 6.28 15.08
CA GLN A 73 3.84 7.26 14.12
C GLN A 73 2.86 8.40 13.87
N PHE A 74 3.40 9.62 13.69
CA PHE A 74 2.64 10.74 13.17
C PHE A 74 2.36 10.57 11.68
N ARG A 75 1.07 10.62 11.30
CA ARG A 75 0.65 10.52 9.89
C ARG A 75 -0.03 11.80 9.42
N PRO A 76 0.62 12.60 8.53
CA PRO A 76 0.02 13.83 7.98
C PRO A 76 -1.34 13.60 7.32
N GLY A 77 -1.54 12.46 6.67
CA GLY A 77 -2.82 12.07 6.08
C GLY A 77 -3.92 11.89 7.13
N ALA A 78 -3.59 11.28 8.27
CA ALA A 78 -4.51 11.15 9.40
C ALA A 78 -4.86 12.54 9.98
N TYR A 79 -3.86 13.43 10.14
CA TYR A 79 -4.10 14.80 10.56
C TYR A 79 -5.05 15.54 9.61
N ALA A 80 -4.82 15.45 8.31
CA ALA A 80 -5.70 16.09 7.31
C ALA A 80 -7.14 15.53 7.36
N ALA A 81 -7.29 14.23 7.64
CA ALA A 81 -8.58 13.57 7.75
C ALA A 81 -9.41 14.05 8.95
N LEU A 82 -8.81 14.59 10.01
CA LEU A 82 -9.52 15.12 11.19
C LEU A 82 -10.45 16.29 10.85
N SER A 83 -10.22 16.98 9.72
CA SER A 83 -11.12 18.02 9.23
C SER A 83 -12.41 17.48 8.63
N SER A 84 -12.51 16.19 8.36
CA SER A 84 -13.68 15.53 7.81
C SER A 84 -14.76 15.32 8.88
N PRO A 85 -16.05 15.53 8.56
CA PRO A 85 -17.13 15.28 9.50
C PRO A 85 -17.32 13.80 9.87
N TRP A 86 -16.64 12.91 9.16
CA TRP A 86 -16.67 11.46 9.40
C TRP A 86 -15.73 11.01 10.53
N PHE A 87 -14.81 11.87 10.95
CA PHE A 87 -13.89 11.60 12.05
C PHE A 87 -14.34 12.32 13.33
N LYS A 88 -14.11 11.68 14.48
CA LYS A 88 -14.38 12.30 15.76
C LYS A 88 -13.39 13.42 16.05
N GLN A 89 -13.81 14.43 16.81
CA GLN A 89 -12.97 15.58 17.17
C GLN A 89 -11.79 15.21 18.08
N ASP A 90 -11.84 14.07 18.73
CA ASP A 90 -10.81 13.50 19.61
C ASP A 90 -9.87 12.50 18.91
N GLY A 91 -9.93 12.41 17.57
CA GLY A 91 -9.04 11.57 16.78
C GLY A 91 -7.57 12.00 16.92
N SER A 92 -6.67 11.04 16.86
CA SER A 92 -5.23 11.30 16.92
C SER A 92 -4.58 11.12 15.54
N PRO A 93 -3.64 12.00 15.14
CA PRO A 93 -2.82 11.77 13.96
C PRO A 93 -1.61 10.85 14.24
N TRP A 94 -1.34 10.49 15.50
CA TRP A 94 -0.40 9.44 15.87
C TRP A 94 -1.13 8.11 15.84
N LEU A 95 -0.71 7.23 14.95
CA LEU A 95 -1.36 5.94 14.72
C LEU A 95 -0.48 4.80 15.21
N ILE A 96 -1.11 3.80 15.80
CA ILE A 96 -0.45 2.52 16.11
C ILE A 96 -0.48 1.69 14.83
N GLU A 97 0.69 1.33 14.34
CA GLU A 97 0.87 0.69 13.04
C GLU A 97 1.88 -0.46 13.10
N ILE A 98 1.82 -1.34 12.12
CA ILE A 98 2.91 -2.26 11.82
C ILE A 98 4.02 -1.51 11.06
N VAL A 99 5.25 -1.98 11.16
CA VAL A 99 6.37 -1.43 10.41
C VAL A 99 6.13 -1.55 8.90
N ALA A 100 6.43 -0.48 8.16
CA ALA A 100 6.26 -0.47 6.71
C ALA A 100 7.19 0.55 6.03
N GLY A 101 7.75 0.18 4.88
CA GLY A 101 8.59 1.04 4.06
C GLY A 101 8.21 1.05 2.59
N ILE A 102 8.64 2.10 1.89
CA ILE A 102 8.52 2.20 0.43
C ILE A 102 9.59 1.29 -0.19
N ILE A 103 9.18 0.54 -1.21
CA ILE A 103 10.10 -0.27 -2.01
C ILE A 103 10.73 0.68 -3.05
N GLU A 104 12.04 0.85 -2.99
CA GLU A 104 12.78 1.58 -4.01
C GLU A 104 13.03 0.72 -5.25
N ASP A 105 13.51 1.35 -6.34
CA ASP A 105 13.82 0.63 -7.56
C ASP A 105 14.88 -0.45 -7.28
N ASP A 106 14.61 -1.67 -7.75
CA ASP A 106 15.46 -2.85 -7.60
C ASP A 106 15.57 -3.45 -6.17
N GLU A 107 14.80 -2.98 -5.19
CA GLU A 107 14.74 -3.61 -3.86
C GLU A 107 13.80 -4.84 -3.84
N ASP A 108 14.19 -5.88 -3.10
CA ASP A 108 13.28 -6.98 -2.75
C ASP A 108 12.36 -6.56 -1.59
N PRO A 109 11.04 -6.79 -1.67
CA PRO A 109 10.11 -6.42 -0.61
C PRO A 109 10.44 -7.01 0.77
N GLY A 110 11.03 -8.22 0.81
CA GLY A 110 11.46 -8.86 2.04
C GLY A 110 12.68 -8.16 2.67
N ASP A 111 13.60 -7.64 1.85
CA ASP A 111 14.74 -6.87 2.34
C ASP A 111 14.31 -5.50 2.88
N VAL A 112 13.33 -4.86 2.24
CA VAL A 112 12.74 -3.61 2.74
C VAL A 112 12.20 -3.78 4.14
N VAL A 113 11.36 -4.79 4.39
CA VAL A 113 10.77 -4.99 5.73
C VAL A 113 11.80 -5.34 6.79
N ARG A 114 12.90 -6.03 6.45
CA ARG A 114 13.99 -6.31 7.38
C ARG A 114 14.75 -5.04 7.76
N ARG A 115 15.01 -4.17 6.78
CA ARG A 115 15.66 -2.87 7.00
C ARG A 115 14.78 -1.97 7.88
N GLU A 116 13.52 -1.81 7.51
CA GLU A 116 12.57 -0.95 8.22
C GLU A 116 12.29 -1.45 9.66
N ALA A 117 12.25 -2.76 9.89
CA ALA A 117 12.09 -3.32 11.24
C ALA A 117 13.24 -2.90 12.17
N VAL A 118 14.46 -2.84 11.66
CA VAL A 118 15.61 -2.34 12.42
C VAL A 118 15.53 -0.83 12.61
N GLU A 119 15.21 -0.08 11.56
CA GLU A 119 15.20 1.38 11.58
C GLU A 119 14.07 1.97 12.45
N GLU A 120 12.86 1.40 12.34
CA GLU A 120 11.67 1.94 13.02
C GLU A 120 11.40 1.33 14.39
N ALA A 121 11.79 0.05 14.61
CA ALA A 121 11.46 -0.67 15.83
C ALA A 121 12.68 -1.27 16.55
N GLY A 122 13.89 -1.17 15.99
CA GLY A 122 15.09 -1.80 16.56
C GLY A 122 15.06 -3.34 16.54
N CYS A 123 14.16 -3.95 15.77
CA CYS A 123 13.97 -5.39 15.70
C CYS A 123 14.70 -6.02 14.53
N THR A 124 15.34 -7.17 14.77
CA THR A 124 15.83 -8.05 13.70
C THR A 124 14.77 -9.09 13.37
N VAL A 125 14.41 -9.22 12.09
CA VAL A 125 13.46 -10.22 11.62
C VAL A 125 14.22 -11.46 11.15
N ASP A 126 14.02 -12.58 11.83
CA ASP A 126 14.68 -13.86 11.53
C ASP A 126 13.97 -14.60 10.39
N GLU A 127 12.73 -15.03 10.64
CA GLU A 127 11.89 -15.72 9.67
C GLU A 127 10.87 -14.74 9.11
N LEU A 128 10.62 -14.83 7.80
CA LEU A 128 9.69 -13.92 7.12
C LEU A 128 8.78 -14.73 6.20
N GLU A 129 7.47 -14.58 6.40
CA GLU A 129 6.44 -15.24 5.60
C GLU A 129 5.52 -14.21 4.93
N LEU A 130 5.35 -14.31 3.61
CA LEU A 130 4.44 -13.46 2.86
C LEU A 130 2.99 -13.86 3.16
N ILE A 131 2.21 -12.94 3.74
CA ILE A 131 0.78 -13.10 3.97
C ILE A 131 -0.01 -12.80 2.70
N SER A 132 0.26 -11.62 2.08
CA SER A 132 -0.49 -11.17 0.90
C SER A 132 0.24 -10.08 0.13
N HIS A 133 -0.13 -9.98 -1.16
CA HIS A 133 0.20 -8.85 -2.03
C HIS A 133 -1.10 -8.32 -2.63
N TYR A 134 -1.41 -7.05 -2.41
CA TYR A 134 -2.69 -6.45 -2.83
C TYR A 134 -2.55 -4.97 -3.23
N LEU A 135 -3.52 -4.49 -3.99
CA LEU A 135 -3.65 -3.07 -4.30
C LEU A 135 -4.37 -2.34 -3.16
N VAL A 136 -3.77 -1.28 -2.62
CA VAL A 136 -4.28 -0.57 -1.43
C VAL A 136 -5.57 0.18 -1.73
N THR A 137 -5.59 0.97 -2.81
CA THR A 137 -6.76 1.76 -3.23
C THR A 137 -6.85 1.88 -4.75
N PRO A 138 -7.16 0.76 -5.47
CA PRO A 138 -7.04 0.69 -6.94
C PRO A 138 -8.03 1.57 -7.71
N GLY A 139 -8.97 2.22 -7.03
CA GLY A 139 -9.85 3.23 -7.64
C GLY A 139 -9.14 4.53 -8.00
N GLY A 140 -7.99 4.84 -7.38
CA GLY A 140 -7.30 6.11 -7.56
C GLY A 140 -5.78 6.06 -7.39
N SER A 141 -5.21 4.93 -7.00
CA SER A 141 -3.75 4.73 -6.86
C SER A 141 -3.31 3.43 -7.49
N SER A 142 -2.08 3.40 -7.99
CA SER A 142 -1.39 2.19 -8.46
C SER A 142 -0.67 1.45 -7.33
N GLU A 143 -0.62 2.02 -6.13
CA GLU A 143 0.08 1.47 -4.98
C GLU A 143 -0.36 0.03 -4.66
N SER A 144 0.62 -0.84 -4.47
CA SER A 144 0.42 -2.16 -3.90
C SER A 144 1.23 -2.33 -2.62
N MET A 145 0.76 -3.21 -1.75
CA MET A 145 1.36 -3.54 -0.47
C MET A 145 1.71 -5.03 -0.42
N PHE A 146 2.96 -5.34 -0.11
CA PHE A 146 3.39 -6.66 0.33
C PHE A 146 3.29 -6.70 1.85
N SER A 147 2.48 -7.60 2.39
CA SER A 147 2.33 -7.76 3.84
C SER A 147 2.92 -9.08 4.29
N TYR A 148 3.83 -9.01 5.24
CA TYR A 148 4.55 -10.16 5.80
C TYR A 148 4.20 -10.36 7.28
N CYS A 149 4.42 -11.59 7.77
CA CYS A 149 4.62 -11.89 9.17
C CYS A 149 6.11 -12.17 9.39
N GLY A 150 6.70 -11.56 10.40
CA GLY A 150 8.11 -11.72 10.73
C GLY A 150 8.32 -12.18 12.16
N ARG A 151 9.15 -13.22 12.36
CA ARG A 151 9.57 -13.63 13.72
C ARG A 151 10.64 -12.68 14.23
N VAL A 152 10.45 -12.22 15.47
CA VAL A 152 11.40 -11.34 16.18
C VAL A 152 11.60 -11.83 17.61
N ASP A 153 12.68 -11.35 18.26
CA ASP A 153 12.84 -11.36 19.70
C ASP A 153 12.47 -9.96 20.21
N ALA A 154 11.42 -9.87 21.01
CA ALA A 154 10.91 -8.62 21.57
C ALA A 154 11.36 -8.36 23.00
N SER A 155 12.29 -9.16 23.56
CA SER A 155 12.74 -9.06 24.94
C SER A 155 13.33 -7.70 25.33
N ASP A 156 13.95 -7.01 24.36
CA ASP A 156 14.58 -5.69 24.55
C ASP A 156 13.80 -4.56 23.84
N VAL A 157 12.56 -4.81 23.38
CA VAL A 157 11.74 -3.86 22.63
C VAL A 157 10.69 -3.23 23.54
N GLY A 158 10.57 -1.93 23.47
CA GLY A 158 9.57 -1.15 24.18
C GLY A 158 10.17 -0.18 25.20
N GLY A 159 9.67 1.04 25.18
CA GLY A 159 10.07 2.14 26.06
C GLY A 159 8.91 3.07 26.34
#